data_8fca8508717df35226597764e23dd657
#
_entry.id   8fca8508717df35226597764e23dd657
#
_cell.length_a   1.000
_cell.length_b   1.000
_cell.length_c   1.000
_cell.angle_alpha   90.00
_cell.angle_beta   90.00
_cell.angle_gamma   90.00
#
_symmetry.space_group_name_H-M   'P 1'
#
loop_
_entity.id
_entity.type
_entity.pdbx_description
1 polymer ?
#
loop_
_entity_poly.entity_id
_entity_poly.type
_entity_poly.pdbx_seq_one_letter_code
_entity_poly.pdbx_strand_id
1 'polypeptide(L)'
;MSFKITPETFLISDTHFGHKAVLKKEPIRKVVTKQCGFKVFDDMSVYNWNQVVGDSDLVLHLGDLYFDDGYKYLPKLNGFKRLVVGNNDIGKFKYVKKMHDWKVCNKISLKIQQKERFHAKLIKKFGSELKNPYINAIIADFGSERIMFSHFPVMNRKKNDRFEHARDILDEIYKILDCSLNIHGHTHSKKTYNRFCINVSCEEIDFTPIRLREIIKIQ
;
A
#
# COMPACT_ATOMS: atom_id res chain seq x y z
N MET A 1 20.02 -2.68 -6.32
CA MET A 1 19.79 -3.16 -4.95
C MET A 1 18.54 -4.05 -4.89
N SER A 2 18.56 -5.14 -4.13
CA SER A 2 17.37 -5.93 -3.84
C SER A 2 16.50 -5.14 -2.85
N PHE A 3 15.23 -4.84 -3.20
CA PHE A 3 14.29 -4.21 -2.27
C PHE A 3 13.89 -5.24 -1.21
N LYS A 4 14.45 -5.14 -0.02
CA LYS A 4 14.10 -5.97 1.13
C LYS A 4 13.29 -5.13 2.12
N ILE A 5 12.07 -5.56 2.43
CA ILE A 5 11.26 -4.93 3.48
C ILE A 5 11.91 -5.27 4.83
N THR A 6 12.14 -4.25 5.65
CA THR A 6 12.74 -4.36 6.98
C THR A 6 11.90 -3.56 7.98
N PRO A 7 12.13 -3.67 9.30
CA PRO A 7 11.48 -2.83 10.30
C PRO A 7 11.64 -1.33 10.05
N GLU A 8 12.72 -0.92 9.35
CA GLU A 8 13.00 0.47 8.99
C GLU A 8 12.27 0.94 7.73
N THR A 9 11.61 0.05 6.98
CA THR A 9 10.86 0.41 5.77
C THR A 9 9.68 1.29 6.14
N PHE A 10 9.57 2.44 5.48
CA PHE A 10 8.42 3.32 5.61
C PHE A 10 7.21 2.77 4.86
N LEU A 11 6.03 3.03 5.39
CA LEU A 11 4.74 2.60 4.87
C LEU A 11 3.83 3.81 4.67
N ILE A 12 3.09 3.82 3.59
CA ILE A 12 2.04 4.79 3.30
C ILE A 12 1.11 4.24 2.23
N SER A 13 -0.11 4.71 2.17
CA SER A 13 -1.08 4.40 1.12
C SER A 13 -1.98 5.60 0.81
N ASP A 14 -2.67 5.53 -0.33
CA ASP A 14 -3.75 6.45 -0.70
C ASP A 14 -3.34 7.93 -0.73
N THR A 15 -2.14 8.22 -1.22
CA THR A 15 -1.67 9.60 -1.39
C THR A 15 -2.52 10.36 -2.38
N HIS A 16 -2.98 9.70 -3.46
CA HIS A 16 -3.88 10.29 -4.46
C HIS A 16 -3.38 11.63 -5.03
N PHE A 17 -2.08 11.79 -5.27
CA PHE A 17 -1.55 13.01 -5.86
C PHE A 17 -2.34 13.43 -7.10
N GLY A 18 -2.74 14.71 -7.18
CA GLY A 18 -3.53 15.28 -8.26
C GLY A 18 -5.02 14.96 -8.24
N HIS A 19 -5.54 14.17 -7.27
CA HIS A 19 -6.91 13.71 -7.24
C HIS A 19 -7.86 14.68 -6.56
N LYS A 20 -8.42 15.64 -7.30
CA LYS A 20 -9.33 16.66 -6.76
C LYS A 20 -10.56 16.07 -6.06
N ALA A 21 -11.07 14.92 -6.53
CA ALA A 21 -12.27 14.31 -5.95
C ALA A 21 -12.04 13.74 -4.54
N VAL A 22 -10.81 13.28 -4.21
CA VAL A 22 -10.51 12.79 -2.87
C VAL A 22 -10.61 13.90 -1.83
N LEU A 23 -10.30 15.14 -2.16
CA LEU A 23 -10.43 16.29 -1.27
C LEU A 23 -11.89 16.64 -0.89
N LYS A 24 -12.87 16.10 -1.65
CA LYS A 24 -14.29 16.18 -1.31
C LYS A 24 -14.74 14.99 -0.46
N LYS A 25 -14.18 13.81 -0.73
CA LYS A 25 -14.51 12.57 -0.01
C LYS A 25 -13.87 12.53 1.38
N GLU A 26 -12.66 13.07 1.51
CA GLU A 26 -11.88 13.17 2.75
C GLU A 26 -11.61 14.65 3.09
N PRO A 27 -12.61 15.35 3.68
CA PRO A 27 -12.50 16.80 3.96
C PRO A 27 -11.35 17.15 4.90
N ILE A 28 -10.93 16.20 5.75
CA ILE A 28 -9.81 16.37 6.68
C ILE A 28 -8.52 16.77 5.95
N ARG A 29 -8.30 16.30 4.70
CA ARG A 29 -7.16 16.70 3.88
C ARG A 29 -7.05 18.21 3.71
N LYS A 30 -8.19 18.89 3.46
CA LYS A 30 -8.22 20.36 3.31
C LYS A 30 -7.97 21.06 4.64
N VAL A 31 -8.52 20.53 5.72
CA VAL A 31 -8.37 21.10 7.07
C VAL A 31 -6.89 21.08 7.46
N VAL A 32 -6.24 19.91 7.39
CA VAL A 32 -4.82 19.73 7.75
C VAL A 32 -3.93 20.55 6.83
N THR A 33 -4.18 20.59 5.52
CA THR A 33 -3.43 21.41 4.57
C THR A 33 -3.38 22.86 5.00
N LYS A 34 -4.55 23.42 5.38
CA LYS A 34 -4.67 24.81 5.84
C LYS A 34 -3.98 25.03 7.18
N GLN A 35 -4.13 24.11 8.14
CA GLN A 35 -3.49 24.16 9.45
C GLN A 35 -1.97 24.15 9.36
N CYS A 36 -1.41 23.37 8.42
CA CYS A 36 0.02 23.31 8.14
C CYS A 36 0.53 24.48 7.28
N GLY A 37 -0.31 25.46 6.93
CA GLY A 37 0.07 26.65 6.16
C GLY A 37 0.24 26.43 4.65
N PHE A 38 -0.18 25.29 4.12
CA PHE A 38 -0.10 24.99 2.69
C PHE A 38 -1.35 25.42 1.93
N LYS A 39 -1.18 25.75 0.64
CA LYS A 39 -2.30 26.06 -0.28
C LYS A 39 -2.80 24.81 -1.00
N VAL A 40 -1.92 23.82 -1.23
CA VAL A 40 -2.17 22.61 -2.01
C VAL A 40 -1.85 21.39 -1.15
N PHE A 41 -2.77 20.43 -1.08
CA PHE A 41 -2.60 19.19 -0.32
C PHE A 41 -1.37 18.40 -0.78
N ASP A 42 -1.17 18.31 -2.09
CA ASP A 42 -0.08 17.55 -2.68
C ASP A 42 1.30 18.11 -2.28
N ASP A 43 1.43 19.43 -2.19
CA ASP A 43 2.67 20.09 -1.73
C ASP A 43 2.94 19.78 -0.26
N MET A 44 1.90 19.82 0.59
CA MET A 44 2.00 19.40 1.99
C MET A 44 2.41 17.91 2.10
N SER A 45 1.79 17.04 1.30
CA SER A 45 2.07 15.61 1.31
C SER A 45 3.53 15.31 0.92
N VAL A 46 4.07 16.01 -0.09
CA VAL A 46 5.50 15.92 -0.45
C VAL A 46 6.38 16.44 0.69
N TYR A 47 6.02 17.55 1.30
CA TYR A 47 6.76 18.10 2.42
C TYR A 47 6.83 17.11 3.58
N ASN A 48 5.67 16.61 4.05
CA ASN A 48 5.60 15.66 5.16
C ASN A 48 6.40 14.38 4.86
N TRP A 49 6.28 13.85 3.64
CA TRP A 49 7.06 12.71 3.19
C TRP A 49 8.56 12.95 3.35
N ASN A 50 9.05 14.06 2.81
CA ASN A 50 10.48 14.37 2.79
C ASN A 50 11.04 14.82 4.15
N GLN A 51 10.19 15.16 5.13
CA GLN A 51 10.63 15.39 6.51
C GLN A 51 11.12 14.12 7.20
N VAL A 52 10.61 12.95 6.82
CA VAL A 52 10.91 11.68 7.50
C VAL A 52 11.66 10.68 6.63
N VAL A 53 11.53 10.77 5.31
CA VAL A 53 12.16 9.87 4.35
C VAL A 53 13.39 10.53 3.73
N GLY A 54 14.57 9.95 3.95
CA GLY A 54 15.82 10.35 3.30
C GLY A 54 16.06 9.62 1.98
N ASP A 55 17.07 10.03 1.22
CA ASP A 55 17.37 9.52 -0.12
C ASP A 55 17.68 8.02 -0.17
N SER A 56 18.25 7.46 0.89
CA SER A 56 18.59 6.03 0.98
C SER A 56 17.49 5.16 1.61
N ASP A 57 16.44 5.75 2.14
CA ASP A 57 15.36 5.03 2.80
C ASP A 57 14.51 4.24 1.80
N LEU A 58 13.85 3.19 2.31
CA LEU A 58 12.92 2.38 1.54
C LEU A 58 11.49 2.71 1.94
N VAL A 59 10.63 2.93 0.94
CA VAL A 59 9.20 3.18 1.14
C VAL A 59 8.37 2.15 0.40
N LEU A 60 7.43 1.53 1.09
CA LEU A 60 6.41 0.67 0.51
C LEU A 60 5.09 1.43 0.47
N HIS A 61 4.67 1.81 -0.73
CA HIS A 61 3.39 2.46 -0.98
C HIS A 61 2.32 1.41 -1.31
N LEU A 62 1.23 1.36 -0.56
CA LEU A 62 0.20 0.32 -0.68
C LEU A 62 -0.96 0.69 -1.61
N GLY A 63 -0.67 1.48 -2.65
CA GLY A 63 -1.60 1.73 -3.75
C GLY A 63 -2.34 3.05 -3.68
N ASP A 64 -3.05 3.34 -4.77
CA ASP A 64 -3.77 4.58 -5.02
C ASP A 64 -2.86 5.82 -4.95
N LEU A 65 -1.81 5.77 -5.79
CA LEU A 65 -0.69 6.69 -5.74
C LEU A 65 -1.02 8.08 -6.32
N TYR A 66 -1.54 8.14 -7.55
CA TYR A 66 -1.81 9.42 -8.22
C TYR A 66 -2.96 9.36 -9.23
N PHE A 67 -3.46 10.55 -9.59
CA PHE A 67 -4.44 10.80 -10.66
C PHE A 67 -3.97 11.92 -11.58
N ASP A 68 -4.47 11.94 -12.80
CA ASP A 68 -4.25 13.00 -13.79
C ASP A 68 -2.77 13.45 -13.85
N ASP A 69 -2.51 14.72 -13.61
CA ASP A 69 -1.18 15.33 -13.60
C ASP A 69 -0.40 15.14 -12.28
N GLY A 70 -0.97 14.40 -11.32
CA GLY A 70 -0.32 14.10 -10.02
C GLY A 70 1.01 13.37 -10.14
N TYR A 71 1.29 12.71 -11.27
CA TYR A 71 2.59 12.09 -11.54
C TYR A 71 3.78 13.07 -11.43
N LYS A 72 3.54 14.37 -11.59
CA LYS A 72 4.56 15.43 -11.46
C LYS A 72 5.13 15.57 -10.05
N TYR A 73 4.44 15.05 -9.03
CA TYR A 73 4.92 15.05 -7.65
C TYR A 73 5.87 13.87 -7.36
N LEU A 74 5.79 12.78 -8.11
CA LEU A 74 6.56 11.57 -7.84
C LEU A 74 8.08 11.76 -7.86
N PRO A 75 8.67 12.56 -8.78
CA PRO A 75 10.11 12.84 -8.76
C PRO A 75 10.59 13.66 -7.57
N LYS A 76 9.66 14.30 -6.82
CA LYS A 76 9.98 15.11 -5.65
C LYS A 76 10.06 14.30 -4.35
N LEU A 77 9.68 13.03 -4.39
CA LEU A 77 9.63 12.15 -3.21
C LEU A 77 10.98 11.48 -2.99
N ASN A 78 11.56 11.64 -1.82
CA ASN A 78 12.79 11.00 -1.41
C ASN A 78 12.67 9.48 -1.29
N GLY A 79 13.82 8.79 -1.29
CA GLY A 79 13.95 7.36 -1.02
C GLY A 79 13.74 6.46 -2.23
N PHE A 80 13.96 5.16 -2.04
CA PHE A 80 13.64 4.11 -3.01
C PHE A 80 12.24 3.56 -2.72
N LYS A 81 11.36 3.58 -3.70
CA LYS A 81 9.94 3.29 -3.52
C LYS A 81 9.52 1.99 -4.20
N ARG A 82 8.61 1.25 -3.57
CA ARG A 82 7.90 0.15 -4.19
C ARG A 82 6.40 0.39 -4.06
N LEU A 83 5.70 0.34 -5.19
CA LEU A 83 4.24 0.43 -5.26
C LEU A 83 3.64 -0.98 -5.28
N VAL A 84 2.80 -1.31 -4.30
CA VAL A 84 1.79 -2.37 -4.42
C VAL A 84 0.58 -1.74 -5.12
N VAL A 85 0.24 -2.23 -6.30
CA VAL A 85 -0.78 -1.58 -7.15
C VAL A 85 -2.16 -1.62 -6.50
N GLY A 86 -2.76 -0.46 -6.30
CA GLY A 86 -4.14 -0.28 -5.83
C GLY A 86 -5.16 -0.25 -6.98
N ASN A 87 -6.43 -0.13 -6.65
CA ASN A 87 -7.49 -0.19 -7.67
C ASN A 87 -7.49 1.03 -8.60
N ASN A 88 -7.06 2.18 -8.14
CA ASN A 88 -6.97 3.39 -8.96
C ASN A 88 -5.66 3.52 -9.74
N ASP A 89 -4.67 2.65 -9.47
CA ASP A 89 -3.40 2.62 -10.21
C ASP A 89 -3.48 1.83 -11.51
N ILE A 90 -4.51 0.99 -11.69
CA ILE A 90 -4.65 0.13 -12.86
C ILE A 90 -4.62 0.96 -14.14
N GLY A 91 -3.70 0.59 -15.04
CA GLY A 91 -3.43 1.32 -16.28
C GLY A 91 -2.47 2.51 -16.14
N LYS A 92 -2.27 3.06 -14.94
CA LYS A 92 -1.42 4.23 -14.69
C LYS A 92 -0.01 3.88 -14.23
N PHE A 93 0.19 2.79 -13.50
CA PHE A 93 1.49 2.38 -12.95
C PHE A 93 2.59 2.15 -14.01
N LYS A 94 2.23 2.13 -15.30
CA LYS A 94 3.21 2.08 -16.40
C LYS A 94 4.18 3.25 -16.40
N TYR A 95 3.71 4.45 -15.97
CA TYR A 95 4.58 5.62 -15.81
C TYR A 95 5.59 5.39 -14.67
N VAL A 96 5.12 4.88 -13.54
CA VAL A 96 5.95 4.58 -12.36
C VAL A 96 7.07 3.58 -12.68
N LYS A 97 6.80 2.58 -13.53
CA LYS A 97 7.81 1.60 -13.96
C LYS A 97 9.01 2.19 -14.71
N LYS A 98 8.86 3.39 -15.28
CA LYS A 98 9.94 4.07 -16.01
C LYS A 98 10.89 4.83 -15.07
N MET A 99 10.50 5.06 -13.83
CA MET A 99 11.31 5.77 -12.85
C MET A 99 12.30 4.79 -12.19
N HIS A 100 13.57 5.19 -12.10
CA HIS A 100 14.66 4.33 -11.62
C HIS A 100 14.56 4.00 -10.12
N ASP A 101 13.99 4.91 -9.34
CA ASP A 101 13.82 4.83 -7.89
C ASP A 101 12.50 4.17 -7.47
N TRP A 102 11.69 3.72 -8.44
CA TRP A 102 10.44 3.01 -8.22
C TRP A 102 10.49 1.57 -8.71
N LYS A 103 9.88 0.67 -7.94
CA LYS A 103 9.55 -0.70 -8.37
C LYS A 103 8.07 -0.96 -8.19
N VAL A 104 7.45 -1.66 -9.12
CA VAL A 104 6.00 -1.94 -9.10
C VAL A 104 5.76 -3.41 -8.80
N CYS A 105 4.90 -3.68 -7.82
CA CYS A 105 4.35 -5.00 -7.50
C CYS A 105 2.88 -5.02 -7.93
N ASN A 106 2.62 -5.67 -9.07
CA ASN A 106 1.29 -5.85 -9.66
C ASN A 106 0.87 -7.33 -9.75
N LYS A 107 1.25 -8.10 -8.73
CA LYS A 107 0.94 -9.52 -8.56
C LYS A 107 1.23 -9.94 -7.12
N ILE A 108 0.89 -11.17 -6.77
CA ILE A 108 1.34 -11.77 -5.49
C ILE A 108 2.85 -11.99 -5.52
N SER A 109 3.56 -11.44 -4.54
CA SER A 109 5.00 -11.55 -4.36
C SER A 109 5.34 -12.16 -3.00
N LEU A 110 5.92 -13.34 -2.99
CA LEU A 110 6.27 -14.06 -1.78
C LEU A 110 7.73 -13.80 -1.37
N LYS A 111 7.94 -13.29 -0.16
CA LYS A 111 9.23 -13.05 0.51
C LYS A 111 9.27 -13.83 1.83
N ILE A 112 8.88 -15.08 1.78
CA ILE A 112 8.67 -16.00 2.90
C ILE A 112 9.49 -17.26 2.73
N GLN A 113 9.67 -18.01 3.81
CA GLN A 113 10.23 -19.35 3.74
C GLN A 113 9.30 -20.28 2.94
N GLN A 114 9.88 -21.30 2.29
CA GLN A 114 9.16 -22.28 1.46
C GLN A 114 8.28 -21.63 0.37
N LYS A 115 8.71 -20.49 -0.19
CA LYS A 115 7.92 -19.71 -1.16
C LYS A 115 7.48 -20.53 -2.38
N GLU A 116 8.31 -21.49 -2.85
CA GLU A 116 7.99 -22.35 -4.00
C GLU A 116 6.80 -23.26 -3.70
N ARG A 117 6.78 -23.87 -2.50
CA ARG A 117 5.66 -24.71 -2.03
C ARG A 117 4.36 -23.91 -1.96
N PHE A 118 4.40 -22.71 -1.37
CA PHE A 118 3.22 -21.86 -1.26
C PHE A 118 2.78 -21.34 -2.62
N HIS A 119 3.71 -20.96 -3.49
CA HIS A 119 3.38 -20.55 -4.86
C HIS A 119 2.67 -21.64 -5.63
N ALA A 120 3.15 -22.90 -5.55
CA ALA A 120 2.49 -24.06 -6.16
C ALA A 120 1.05 -24.25 -5.62
N LYS A 121 0.84 -24.11 -4.29
CA LYS A 121 -0.51 -24.16 -3.69
C LYS A 121 -1.44 -23.09 -4.27
N LEU A 122 -0.95 -21.84 -4.39
CA LEU A 122 -1.75 -20.74 -4.95
C LEU A 122 -2.10 -20.99 -6.42
N ILE A 123 -1.13 -21.44 -7.23
CA ILE A 123 -1.38 -21.78 -8.65
C ILE A 123 -2.41 -22.91 -8.75
N LYS A 124 -2.26 -23.97 -7.95
CA LYS A 124 -3.19 -25.11 -7.95
C LYS A 124 -4.64 -24.67 -7.62
N LYS A 125 -4.79 -23.72 -6.67
CA LYS A 125 -6.12 -23.28 -6.23
C LYS A 125 -6.76 -22.25 -7.15
N PHE A 126 -6.01 -21.24 -7.59
CA PHE A 126 -6.54 -20.08 -8.27
C PHE A 126 -6.20 -19.99 -9.76
N GLY A 127 -5.16 -20.70 -10.21
CA GLY A 127 -4.79 -20.74 -11.64
C GLY A 127 -4.64 -19.37 -12.27
N SER A 128 -5.43 -19.13 -13.32
CA SER A 128 -5.42 -17.86 -14.06
C SER A 128 -6.00 -16.67 -13.29
N GLU A 129 -6.78 -16.88 -12.23
CA GLU A 129 -7.35 -15.80 -11.41
C GLU A 129 -6.27 -14.96 -10.72
N LEU A 130 -5.10 -15.55 -10.44
CA LEU A 130 -3.95 -14.78 -9.93
C LEU A 130 -3.44 -13.70 -10.89
N LYS A 131 -3.90 -13.68 -12.15
CA LYS A 131 -3.62 -12.62 -13.12
C LYS A 131 -4.58 -11.44 -13.05
N ASN A 132 -5.62 -11.53 -12.21
CA ASN A 132 -6.56 -10.43 -11.99
C ASN A 132 -5.76 -9.19 -11.50
N PRO A 133 -5.90 -8.02 -12.17
CA PRO A 133 -5.10 -6.84 -11.88
C PRO A 133 -5.33 -6.24 -10.49
N TYR A 134 -6.38 -6.66 -9.80
CA TYR A 134 -6.71 -6.22 -8.44
C TYR A 134 -6.14 -7.14 -7.35
N ILE A 135 -5.52 -8.28 -7.71
CA ILE A 135 -4.92 -9.23 -6.76
C ILE A 135 -3.43 -8.96 -6.64
N ASN A 136 -3.08 -7.97 -5.82
CA ASN A 136 -1.71 -7.51 -5.62
C ASN A 136 -1.36 -7.50 -4.13
N ALA A 137 -0.28 -8.18 -3.77
CA ALA A 137 0.24 -8.15 -2.40
C ALA A 137 1.72 -8.56 -2.36
N ILE A 138 2.41 -8.10 -1.32
CA ILE A 138 3.70 -8.64 -0.90
C ILE A 138 3.47 -9.37 0.43
N ILE A 139 3.90 -10.61 0.53
CA ILE A 139 3.85 -11.37 1.77
C ILE A 139 5.29 -11.60 2.24
N ALA A 140 5.60 -11.24 3.48
CA ALA A 140 6.96 -11.34 4.03
C ALA A 140 6.95 -11.85 5.48
N ASP A 141 7.99 -12.61 5.84
CA ASP A 141 8.21 -13.10 7.20
C ASP A 141 9.06 -12.11 8.01
N PHE A 142 8.64 -11.84 9.27
CA PHE A 142 9.31 -11.00 10.25
C PHE A 142 9.33 -11.74 11.59
N GLY A 143 10.41 -12.47 11.87
CA GLY A 143 10.46 -13.37 13.02
C GLY A 143 9.36 -14.43 12.93
N SER A 144 8.48 -14.48 13.93
CA SER A 144 7.31 -15.37 13.96
C SER A 144 6.10 -14.84 13.17
N GLU A 145 6.10 -13.57 12.81
CA GLU A 145 4.98 -12.93 12.13
C GLU A 145 5.10 -13.06 10.62
N ARG A 146 3.99 -13.41 9.96
CA ARG A 146 3.87 -13.33 8.51
C ARG A 146 2.89 -12.24 8.13
N ILE A 147 3.38 -11.23 7.42
CA ILE A 147 2.64 -10.01 7.11
C ILE A 147 2.27 -9.96 5.64
N MET A 148 0.99 -9.73 5.35
CA MET A 148 0.51 -9.38 4.03
C MET A 148 0.45 -7.85 3.89
N PHE A 149 1.16 -7.30 2.92
CA PHE A 149 1.06 -5.90 2.49
C PHE A 149 0.23 -5.84 1.22
N SER A 150 -0.96 -5.27 1.28
CA SER A 150 -1.91 -5.20 0.17
C SER A 150 -2.60 -3.84 0.13
N HIS A 151 -3.20 -3.49 -1.01
CA HIS A 151 -4.04 -2.29 -1.05
C HIS A 151 -5.36 -2.53 -0.32
N PHE A 152 -6.03 -3.65 -0.58
CA PHE A 152 -7.28 -3.99 0.09
C PHE A 152 -7.06 -4.61 1.47
N PRO A 153 -7.88 -4.24 2.48
CA PRO A 153 -7.94 -4.98 3.74
C PRO A 153 -8.56 -6.37 3.51
N VAL A 154 -8.02 -7.38 4.21
CA VAL A 154 -8.57 -8.74 4.19
C VAL A 154 -9.73 -8.88 5.17
N MET A 155 -10.66 -9.81 4.87
CA MET A 155 -11.83 -10.15 5.70
C MET A 155 -12.63 -8.92 6.19
N ASN A 156 -12.59 -7.84 5.43
CA ASN A 156 -13.31 -6.61 5.69
C ASN A 156 -14.33 -6.36 4.57
N ARG A 157 -15.40 -7.13 4.58
CA ARG A 157 -16.40 -7.14 3.51
C ARG A 157 -17.29 -5.91 3.56
N LYS A 158 -17.62 -5.40 2.38
CA LYS A 158 -18.59 -4.33 2.18
C LYS A 158 -19.68 -4.82 1.25
N LYS A 159 -20.93 -4.56 1.60
CA LYS A 159 -22.08 -4.89 0.74
C LYS A 159 -21.94 -4.18 -0.61
N ASN A 160 -22.17 -4.90 -1.72
CA ASN A 160 -22.08 -4.39 -3.09
C ASN A 160 -20.69 -3.86 -3.46
N ASP A 161 -19.63 -4.54 -3.04
CA ASP A 161 -18.26 -4.18 -3.39
C ASP A 161 -17.93 -4.66 -4.81
N ARG A 162 -17.64 -3.72 -5.70
CA ARG A 162 -17.25 -4.02 -7.10
C ARG A 162 -15.96 -4.85 -7.20
N PHE A 163 -15.19 -4.95 -6.13
CA PHE A 163 -13.94 -5.72 -6.05
C PHE A 163 -14.10 -7.02 -5.25
N GLU A 164 -15.34 -7.40 -4.90
CA GLU A 164 -15.66 -8.53 -4.01
C GLU A 164 -14.88 -9.79 -4.40
N HIS A 165 -14.94 -10.21 -5.67
CA HIS A 165 -14.25 -11.41 -6.15
C HIS A 165 -12.71 -11.34 -5.93
N ALA A 166 -12.06 -10.22 -6.24
CA ALA A 166 -10.62 -10.08 -6.03
C ALA A 166 -10.26 -10.07 -4.55
N ARG A 167 -11.10 -9.48 -3.71
CA ARG A 167 -10.92 -9.44 -2.27
C ARG A 167 -11.14 -10.80 -1.61
N ASP A 168 -12.11 -11.59 -2.08
CA ASP A 168 -12.30 -12.97 -1.63
C ASP A 168 -11.06 -13.83 -1.89
N ILE A 169 -10.44 -13.66 -3.06
CA ILE A 169 -9.18 -14.34 -3.38
C ILE A 169 -8.04 -13.89 -2.45
N LEU A 170 -7.93 -12.58 -2.16
CA LEU A 170 -6.94 -12.07 -1.20
C LEU A 170 -7.17 -12.62 0.21
N ASP A 171 -8.43 -12.72 0.66
CA ASP A 171 -8.79 -13.33 1.94
C ASP A 171 -8.34 -14.79 2.04
N GLU A 172 -8.56 -15.55 0.97
CA GLU A 172 -8.13 -16.94 0.88
C GLU A 172 -6.61 -17.07 0.81
N ILE A 173 -5.91 -16.19 0.08
CA ILE A 173 -4.44 -16.15 0.03
C ILE A 173 -3.89 -15.88 1.43
N TYR A 174 -4.47 -14.92 2.16
CA TYR A 174 -4.08 -14.61 3.53
C TYR A 174 -4.14 -15.85 4.43
N LYS A 175 -5.24 -16.62 4.35
CA LYS A 175 -5.44 -17.86 5.12
C LYS A 175 -4.48 -18.98 4.68
N ILE A 176 -4.33 -19.23 3.36
CA ILE A 176 -3.47 -20.29 2.82
C ILE A 176 -2.02 -20.07 3.21
N LEU A 177 -1.58 -18.81 3.27
CA LEU A 177 -0.23 -18.44 3.62
C LEU A 177 -0.03 -18.29 5.12
N ASP A 178 -1.06 -18.51 5.93
CA ASP A 178 -1.02 -18.39 7.39
C ASP A 178 -0.45 -17.03 7.84
N CYS A 179 -0.99 -15.95 7.24
CA CYS A 179 -0.60 -14.60 7.61
C CYS A 179 -1.23 -14.21 8.96
N SER A 180 -0.47 -13.56 9.81
CA SER A 180 -0.93 -13.07 11.12
C SER A 180 -1.41 -11.62 11.08
N LEU A 181 -0.86 -10.81 10.16
CA LEU A 181 -1.19 -9.39 10.00
C LEU A 181 -1.44 -9.04 8.54
N ASN A 182 -2.31 -8.06 8.32
CA ASN A 182 -2.50 -7.39 7.04
C ASN A 182 -2.28 -5.88 7.22
N ILE A 183 -1.29 -5.32 6.54
CA ILE A 183 -1.07 -3.88 6.46
C ILE A 183 -1.61 -3.42 5.11
N HIS A 184 -2.52 -2.44 5.11
CA HIS A 184 -3.32 -2.10 3.94
C HIS A 184 -3.61 -0.60 3.83
N GLY A 185 -4.22 -0.21 2.71
CA GLY A 185 -4.79 1.10 2.42
C GLY A 185 -6.29 1.02 2.12
N HIS A 186 -6.74 1.72 1.09
CA HIS A 186 -8.06 1.67 0.49
C HIS A 186 -9.21 2.27 1.32
N THR A 187 -9.17 2.13 2.63
CA THR A 187 -10.31 2.53 3.47
C THR A 187 -10.27 3.99 3.90
N HIS A 188 -9.17 4.68 3.61
CA HIS A 188 -8.95 6.06 4.03
C HIS A 188 -9.18 6.23 5.53
N SER A 189 -10.02 7.20 5.95
CA SER A 189 -10.38 7.44 7.35
C SER A 189 -11.30 6.37 7.97
N LYS A 190 -11.71 5.35 7.19
CA LYS A 190 -12.65 4.33 7.69
C LYS A 190 -11.91 3.19 8.37
N LYS A 191 -12.27 2.93 9.61
CA LYS A 191 -11.71 1.82 10.40
C LYS A 191 -12.09 0.45 9.84
N THR A 192 -11.16 -0.48 9.92
CA THR A 192 -11.42 -1.91 9.74
C THR A 192 -11.84 -2.53 11.05
N TYR A 193 -12.71 -3.55 10.99
CA TYR A 193 -13.20 -4.22 12.21
C TYR A 193 -12.22 -5.25 12.78
N ASN A 194 -11.28 -5.70 11.95
CA ASN A 194 -10.36 -6.79 12.30
C ASN A 194 -9.09 -6.23 12.95
N ARG A 195 -8.72 -6.74 14.14
CA ARG A 195 -7.53 -6.31 14.88
C ARG A 195 -6.21 -6.64 14.17
N PHE A 196 -6.22 -7.62 13.25
CA PHE A 196 -5.06 -7.99 12.44
C PHE A 196 -4.93 -7.15 11.17
N CYS A 197 -5.82 -6.21 10.92
CA CYS A 197 -5.74 -5.24 9.82
C CYS A 197 -5.25 -3.89 10.35
N ILE A 198 -4.15 -3.39 9.77
CA ILE A 198 -3.56 -2.09 10.11
C ILE A 198 -3.65 -1.21 8.88
N ASN A 199 -4.39 -0.11 8.99
CA ASN A 199 -4.58 0.85 7.92
C ASN A 199 -3.47 1.89 7.92
N VAL A 200 -2.75 2.03 6.79
CA VAL A 200 -1.71 3.04 6.57
C VAL A 200 -2.07 4.02 5.47
N SER A 201 -3.38 4.22 5.22
CA SER A 201 -3.85 5.33 4.40
C SER A 201 -3.41 6.65 5.04
N CYS A 202 -3.18 7.66 4.22
CA CYS A 202 -2.69 8.97 4.66
C CYS A 202 -3.43 9.52 5.88
N GLU A 203 -4.75 9.35 5.93
CA GLU A 203 -5.63 9.84 6.99
C GLU A 203 -5.37 9.19 8.36
N GLU A 204 -4.87 7.96 8.39
CA GLU A 204 -4.65 7.18 9.61
C GLU A 204 -3.22 7.32 10.17
N ILE A 205 -2.30 7.92 9.38
CA ILE A 205 -0.90 8.10 9.73
C ILE A 205 -0.48 9.57 9.67
N ASP A 206 -1.42 10.47 9.97
CA ASP A 206 -1.19 11.93 9.99
C ASP A 206 -0.50 12.47 8.73
N PHE A 207 -0.84 11.91 7.56
CA PHE A 207 -0.31 12.31 6.24
C PHE A 207 1.22 12.23 6.12
N THR A 208 1.86 11.40 6.96
CA THR A 208 3.33 11.26 7.05
C THR A 208 3.69 9.77 6.98
N PRO A 209 4.64 9.33 6.13
CA PRO A 209 5.06 7.93 6.10
C PRO A 209 5.54 7.46 7.47
N ILE A 210 5.12 6.26 7.91
CA ILE A 210 5.42 5.67 9.20
C ILE A 210 6.33 4.44 9.04
N ARG A 211 7.29 4.22 9.93
CA ARG A 211 8.15 3.03 9.88
C ARG A 211 7.40 1.78 10.33
N LEU A 212 7.68 0.64 9.68
CA LEU A 212 7.05 -0.64 10.01
C LEU A 212 7.18 -0.97 11.51
N ARG A 213 8.35 -0.74 12.12
CA ARG A 213 8.60 -0.98 13.55
C ARG A 213 7.73 -0.14 14.50
N GLU A 214 7.16 0.96 14.03
CA GLU A 214 6.31 1.84 14.86
C GLU A 214 4.88 1.31 14.97
N ILE A 215 4.46 0.44 14.05
CA ILE A 215 3.10 -0.09 13.99
C ILE A 215 3.02 -1.58 14.34
N ILE A 216 4.14 -2.30 14.35
CA ILE A 216 4.20 -3.70 14.75
C ILE A 216 5.29 -3.90 15.81
N LYS A 217 5.01 -4.75 16.79
CA LYS A 217 6.03 -5.23 17.73
C LYS A 217 6.73 -6.42 17.09
N ILE A 218 7.93 -6.22 16.55
CA ILE A 218 8.79 -7.31 16.07
C ILE A 218 9.60 -7.78 17.27
N GLN A 219 9.32 -9.00 17.71
CA GLN A 219 10.13 -9.69 18.74
C GLN A 219 11.36 -10.32 18.10
#